data_685aa38738c02437d70a590d1886729c
#
_entry.id   685aa38738c02437d70a590d1886729c
#
_cell.length_a   1.000
_cell.length_b   1.000
_cell.length_c   1.000
_cell.angle_alpha   90.00
_cell.angle_beta   90.00
_cell.angle_gamma   90.00
#
_symmetry.space_group_name_H-M   'P 1'
#
loop_
_entity.id
_entity.type
_entity.pdbx_description
1 polymer ?
#
loop_
_entity_poly.entity_id
_entity_poly.type
_entity_poly.pdbx_seq_one_letter_code
_entity_poly.pdbx_strand_id
1 'polypeptide(L)'
;MNRVLLSAAILVSLGTLSTNALASEYRCSGDRVEKSGSTKYTVRSSGSNYTIEKSGSTVGHAVQRGSKYYVEVSGSTVATIENGKIEKSGSSWSTVSEAQRTYDCPDIVAATLWVLEKAGKL
;
A
#
# COMPACT_ATOMS: atom_id res chain seq x y z
N MET A 1 -34.88 -24.83 0.90
CA MET A 1 -34.78 -24.79 0.66
C MET A 1 -34.50 -24.77 0.61
N ASN A 2 -34.08 -24.51 0.67
CA ASN A 2 -33.72 -24.38 0.41
C ASN A 2 -33.09 -24.14 0.36
N ARG A 3 -32.83 -23.97 0.36
CA ARG A 3 -32.41 -23.68 0.13
C ARG A 3 -31.77 -23.30 0.15
N VAL A 4 -31.66 -23.13 0.33
CA VAL A 4 -31.16 -22.76 0.10
C VAL A 4 -30.50 -22.46 0.17
N LEU A 5 -30.32 -22.25 0.33
CA LEU A 5 -29.86 -22.02 0.14
C LEU A 5 -29.19 -21.73 0.18
N LEU A 6 -29.08 -21.50 0.26
CA LEU A 6 -28.62 -21.29 0.03
C LEU A 6 -27.94 -20.94 0.12
N SER A 7 -27.82 -20.72 0.16
CA SER A 7 -27.31 -20.41 0.02
C SER A 7 -26.66 -20.03 0.16
N ALA A 8 -26.52 -19.83 0.20
CA ALA A 8 -25.92 -19.53 0.06
C ALA A 8 -25.35 -19.15 0.14
N ALA A 9 -25.32 -19.03 0.19
CA ALA A 9 -24.81 -18.74 -0.03
C ALA A 9 -24.29 -18.35 0.01
N ILE A 10 -24.29 -18.20 0.03
CA ILE A 10 -23.85 -17.88 -0.29
C ILE A 10 -23.29 -17.48 -0.26
N LEU A 11 -23.20 -17.26 -0.25
CA LEU A 11 -22.78 -16.97 -0.58
C LEU A 11 -22.22 -16.66 -0.54
N VAL A 12 -22.11 -16.60 -0.56
CA VAL A 12 -21.61 -16.39 -0.88
C VAL A 12 -21.11 -16.12 -0.96
N SER A 13 -20.87 -15.94 -0.98
CA SER A 13 -20.41 -15.77 -1.32
C SER A 13 -19.96 -15.57 -1.41
N LEU A 14 -19.81 -15.34 -1.48
CA LEU A 14 -19.27 -15.21 -1.82
C LEU A 14 -18.70 -15.03 -1.90
N GLY A 15 -18.43 -14.94 -1.92
CA GLY A 15 -17.79 -14.78 -2.35
C GLY A 15 -17.16 -14.46 -2.26
N THR A 16 -17.20 -14.27 -2.19
CA THR A 16 -16.53 -14.01 -2.22
C THR A 16 -15.95 -13.87 -1.97
N LEU A 17 -15.96 -13.72 -1.86
CA LEU A 17 -15.27 -13.54 -1.73
C LEU A 17 -14.56 -13.51 -1.51
N SER A 18 -14.56 -13.40 -1.52
CA SER A 18 -13.78 -13.23 -1.40
C SER A 18 -13.12 -13.06 -1.13
N THR A 19 -12.99 -12.79 -1.25
CA THR A 19 -12.44 -12.49 -1.16
C THR A 19 -11.83 -12.35 -0.52
N ASN A 20 -11.62 -12.24 -0.21
CA ASN A 20 -11.13 -12.04 0.27
C ASN A 20 -10.34 -12.05 0.79
N ALA A 21 -10.87 -12.64 1.44
CA ALA A 21 -9.77 -13.18 1.88
C ALA A 21 -8.53 -12.69 1.35
N LEU A 22 -8.64 -12.52 0.46
CA LEU A 22 -7.60 -11.82 -0.14
C LEU A 22 -7.52 -10.44 0.37
N ALA A 23 -8.06 -10.22 1.55
CA ALA A 23 -7.96 -8.93 2.18
C ALA A 23 -6.51 -8.59 2.40
N SER A 24 -6.16 -7.39 2.07
CA SER A 24 -4.83 -6.87 2.31
C SER A 24 -4.55 -6.86 3.79
N GLU A 25 -3.29 -7.08 4.15
CA GLU A 25 -2.86 -7.10 5.52
C GLU A 25 -3.02 -5.73 6.17
N TYR A 26 -2.80 -4.68 5.40
CA TYR A 26 -2.89 -3.30 5.87
C TYR A 26 -3.98 -2.57 5.10
N ARG A 27 -4.50 -1.51 5.71
CA ARG A 27 -5.58 -0.75 5.13
C ARG A 27 -5.42 0.72 5.48
N CYS A 28 -5.52 1.56 4.47
CA CYS A 28 -5.49 3.00 4.68
C CYS A 28 -6.87 3.50 5.09
N SER A 29 -6.90 4.36 6.10
CA SER A 29 -8.10 5.01 6.56
C SER A 29 -7.73 6.46 6.85
N GLY A 30 -8.06 7.36 5.92
CA GLY A 30 -7.61 8.75 6.02
C GLY A 30 -6.10 8.81 5.95
N ASP A 31 -5.49 9.39 6.98
CA ASP A 31 -4.03 9.53 7.05
C ASP A 31 -3.38 8.40 7.85
N ARG A 32 -4.11 7.33 8.14
CA ARG A 32 -3.60 6.22 8.93
C ARG A 32 -3.51 4.96 8.11
N VAL A 33 -2.49 4.17 8.39
CA VAL A 33 -2.33 2.83 7.84
C VAL A 33 -2.53 1.85 8.98
N GLU A 34 -3.56 1.04 8.89
CA GLU A 34 -3.99 0.17 9.97
C GLU A 34 -3.79 -1.30 9.63
N LYS A 35 -3.52 -2.08 10.66
CA LYS A 35 -3.45 -3.53 10.57
C LYS A 35 -4.23 -4.08 11.76
N SER A 36 -5.22 -4.91 11.47
CA SER A 36 -6.05 -5.53 12.52
C SER A 36 -6.66 -4.49 13.45
N GLY A 37 -7.09 -3.35 12.87
CA GLY A 37 -7.75 -2.29 13.61
C GLY A 37 -6.81 -1.36 14.37
N SER A 38 -5.50 -1.58 14.32
CA SER A 38 -4.53 -0.72 15.00
C SER A 38 -3.75 0.10 14.01
N THR A 39 -3.52 1.37 14.32
CA THR A 39 -2.70 2.25 13.49
C THR A 39 -1.24 1.82 13.60
N LYS A 40 -0.63 1.50 12.47
CA LYS A 40 0.78 1.11 12.41
C LYS A 40 1.65 2.25 11.89
N TYR A 41 1.13 3.00 10.91
CA TYR A 41 1.88 4.09 10.29
C TYR A 41 0.93 5.25 10.05
N THR A 42 1.48 6.46 9.88
CA THR A 42 0.70 7.61 9.44
C THR A 42 1.28 8.12 8.13
N VAL A 43 0.42 8.71 7.31
CA VAL A 43 0.78 9.26 6.02
C VAL A 43 0.42 10.73 6.04
N ARG A 44 1.40 11.59 5.84
CA ARG A 44 1.16 13.03 5.70
C ARG A 44 1.29 13.41 4.25
N SER A 45 0.30 14.13 3.75
CA SER A 45 0.32 14.61 2.38
C SER A 45 0.70 16.07 2.36
N SER A 46 1.55 16.45 1.41
CA SER A 46 1.93 17.85 1.20
C SER A 46 1.97 18.06 -0.31
N GLY A 47 0.89 18.65 -0.85
CA GLY A 47 0.71 18.72 -2.29
C GLY A 47 0.60 17.32 -2.85
N SER A 48 1.47 16.95 -3.77
CA SER A 48 1.49 15.61 -4.34
C SER A 48 2.50 14.69 -3.66
N ASN A 49 3.19 15.19 -2.63
CA ASN A 49 4.21 14.41 -1.93
C ASN A 49 3.62 13.75 -0.69
N TYR A 50 4.25 12.66 -0.27
CA TYR A 50 3.81 11.90 0.91
C TYR A 50 4.97 11.66 1.85
N THR A 51 4.70 11.73 3.14
CA THR A 51 5.66 11.38 4.19
C THR A 51 5.07 10.24 4.99
N ILE A 52 5.84 9.18 5.20
CA ILE A 52 5.42 8.04 5.99
C ILE A 52 6.09 8.12 7.35
N GLU A 53 5.28 7.99 8.40
CA GLU A 53 5.77 8.06 9.78
C GLU A 53 5.43 6.78 10.52
N LYS A 54 6.31 6.39 11.41
CA LYS A 54 6.11 5.24 12.30
C LYS A 54 6.47 5.70 13.70
N SER A 55 5.52 5.57 14.62
CA SER A 55 5.71 5.98 16.02
C SER A 55 6.19 7.43 16.13
N GLY A 56 5.65 8.30 15.28
CA GLY A 56 5.97 9.72 15.31
C GLY A 56 7.24 10.12 14.59
N SER A 57 7.99 9.16 14.04
CA SER A 57 9.23 9.44 13.33
C SER A 57 9.06 9.19 11.84
N THR A 58 9.62 10.07 11.02
CA THR A 58 9.61 9.90 9.58
C THR A 58 10.49 8.73 9.18
N VAL A 59 9.94 7.80 8.39
CA VAL A 59 10.72 6.65 7.90
C VAL A 59 10.98 6.75 6.41
N GLY A 60 10.26 7.59 5.69
CA GLY A 60 10.50 7.78 4.27
C GLY A 60 9.53 8.77 3.64
N HIS A 61 9.83 9.14 2.40
CA HIS A 61 9.04 10.08 1.62
C HIS A 61 8.80 9.55 0.23
N ALA A 62 7.71 9.97 -0.39
CA ALA A 62 7.48 9.82 -1.82
C ALA A 62 7.37 11.22 -2.39
N VAL A 63 8.31 11.59 -3.22
CA VAL A 63 8.42 12.94 -3.78
C VAL A 63 8.17 12.89 -5.26
N GLN A 64 7.19 13.65 -5.74
CA GLN A 64 6.86 13.70 -7.16
C GLN A 64 7.79 14.68 -7.87
N ARG A 65 8.43 14.21 -8.94
CA ARG A 65 9.21 15.03 -9.84
C ARG A 65 8.83 14.64 -11.26
N GLY A 66 8.08 15.52 -11.94
CA GLY A 66 7.56 15.21 -13.25
C GLY A 66 6.53 14.07 -13.16
N SER A 67 6.73 13.05 -13.98
CA SER A 67 5.81 11.92 -14.03
C SER A 67 6.18 10.80 -13.08
N LYS A 68 7.25 10.96 -12.30
CA LYS A 68 7.74 9.93 -11.40
C LYS A 68 7.62 10.34 -9.96
N TYR A 69 7.49 9.32 -9.10
CA TYR A 69 7.68 9.50 -7.67
C TYR A 69 9.00 8.86 -7.27
N TYR A 70 9.73 9.54 -6.43
CA TYR A 70 10.99 9.04 -5.89
C TYR A 70 10.77 8.70 -4.43
N VAL A 71 11.02 7.45 -4.08
CA VAL A 71 10.91 7.03 -2.68
C VAL A 71 12.27 7.27 -2.05
N GLU A 72 12.29 8.12 -1.03
CA GLU A 72 13.52 8.57 -0.39
C GLU A 72 13.57 8.16 1.06
N VAL A 73 14.74 7.75 1.50
CA VAL A 73 15.02 7.39 2.88
C VAL A 73 16.32 8.11 3.26
N SER A 74 16.25 8.93 4.30
CA SER A 74 17.41 9.68 4.78
C SER A 74 18.08 10.49 3.67
N GLY A 75 17.26 11.07 2.79
CA GLY A 75 17.75 11.91 1.70
C GLY A 75 18.22 11.18 0.46
N SER A 76 18.19 9.84 0.45
CA SER A 76 18.62 9.05 -0.71
C SER A 76 17.45 8.37 -1.37
N THR A 77 17.43 8.37 -2.70
CA THR A 77 16.39 7.67 -3.45
C THR A 77 16.67 6.18 -3.41
N VAL A 78 15.68 5.40 -2.95
CA VAL A 78 15.82 3.95 -2.88
C VAL A 78 14.99 3.24 -3.95
N ALA A 79 14.01 3.92 -4.55
CA ALA A 79 13.20 3.35 -5.61
C ALA A 79 12.44 4.46 -6.32
N THR A 80 11.91 4.16 -7.51
CA THR A 80 11.05 5.09 -8.25
C THR A 80 9.75 4.40 -8.60
N ILE A 81 8.69 5.18 -8.76
CA ILE A 81 7.36 4.70 -9.10
C ILE A 81 6.87 5.49 -10.29
N GLU A 82 6.54 4.81 -11.38
CA GLU A 82 6.02 5.45 -12.59
C GLU A 82 5.16 4.47 -13.37
N ASN A 83 4.00 4.93 -13.84
CA ASN A 83 3.11 4.14 -14.70
C ASN A 83 2.78 2.77 -14.10
N GLY A 84 2.52 2.73 -12.79
CA GLY A 84 2.16 1.49 -12.12
C GLY A 84 3.32 0.56 -11.85
N LYS A 85 4.55 0.99 -12.13
CA LYS A 85 5.75 0.17 -11.93
C LYS A 85 6.60 0.71 -10.81
N ILE A 86 7.21 -0.20 -10.07
CA ILE A 86 8.17 0.13 -9.03
C ILE A 86 9.53 -0.35 -9.52
N GLU A 87 10.49 0.57 -9.56
CA GLU A 87 11.82 0.29 -10.09
C GLU A 87 12.88 0.60 -9.05
N LYS A 88 13.95 -0.17 -9.09
CA LYS A 88 15.10 0.04 -8.21
C LYS A 88 16.35 -0.01 -9.07
N SER A 89 17.15 1.04 -8.98
CA SER A 89 18.41 1.16 -9.75
C SER A 89 18.17 0.97 -11.24
N GLY A 90 17.05 1.49 -11.74
CA GLY A 90 16.72 1.42 -13.17
C GLY A 90 16.15 0.10 -13.64
N SER A 91 16.00 -0.86 -12.74
CA SER A 91 15.44 -2.18 -13.06
C SER A 91 14.07 -2.36 -12.45
N SER A 92 13.24 -3.10 -13.15
CA SER A 92 11.90 -3.45 -12.67
C SER A 92 12.02 -4.24 -11.36
N TRP A 93 11.30 -3.81 -10.34
CA TRP A 93 11.33 -4.46 -9.03
C TRP A 93 9.98 -5.08 -8.70
N SER A 94 8.90 -4.31 -8.88
CA SER A 94 7.56 -4.78 -8.64
C SER A 94 6.56 -3.86 -9.34
N THR A 95 5.28 -3.99 -8.99
CA THR A 95 4.22 -3.14 -9.53
C THR A 95 3.40 -2.56 -8.39
N VAL A 96 2.70 -1.47 -8.69
CA VAL A 96 1.77 -0.87 -7.73
C VAL A 96 0.66 -1.87 -7.39
N SER A 97 0.19 -2.64 -8.37
CA SER A 97 -0.82 -3.67 -8.13
C SER A 97 -0.35 -4.71 -7.13
N GLU A 98 0.91 -5.11 -7.22
CA GLU A 98 1.48 -6.07 -6.29
C GLU A 98 1.55 -5.47 -4.88
N ALA A 99 1.94 -4.19 -4.77
CA ALA A 99 1.99 -3.51 -3.49
C ALA A 99 0.60 -3.44 -2.85
N GLN A 100 -0.43 -3.24 -3.67
CA GLN A 100 -1.80 -3.13 -3.16
C GLN A 100 -2.38 -4.45 -2.68
N ARG A 101 -1.72 -5.56 -2.94
CA ARG A 101 -2.12 -6.83 -2.35
C ARG A 101 -1.86 -6.86 -0.85
N THR A 102 -0.84 -6.16 -0.40
CA THR A 102 -0.50 -6.08 1.02
C THR A 102 -1.08 -4.82 1.65
N TYR A 103 -1.06 -3.72 0.91
CA TYR A 103 -1.48 -2.42 1.42
C TYR A 103 -2.69 -1.93 0.63
N ASP A 104 -3.86 -2.02 1.23
CA ASP A 104 -5.10 -1.51 0.63
C ASP A 104 -5.10 0.01 0.81
N CYS A 105 -4.38 0.69 -0.06
CA CYS A 105 -4.11 2.12 0.00
C CYS A 105 -4.10 2.69 -1.41
N PRO A 106 -4.19 4.02 -1.55
CA PRO A 106 -4.00 4.63 -2.86
C PRO A 106 -2.67 4.24 -3.47
N ASP A 107 -2.60 4.30 -4.78
CA ASP A 107 -1.49 3.75 -5.58
C ASP A 107 -0.10 4.10 -5.03
N ILE A 108 0.19 5.38 -4.92
CA ILE A 108 1.53 5.82 -4.54
C ILE A 108 1.83 5.49 -3.08
N VAL A 109 0.84 5.60 -2.22
CA VAL A 109 1.01 5.27 -0.80
C VAL A 109 1.32 3.77 -0.65
N ALA A 110 0.56 2.91 -1.34
CA ALA A 110 0.79 1.47 -1.29
C ALA A 110 2.19 1.12 -1.78
N ALA A 111 2.59 1.70 -2.92
CA ALA A 111 3.90 1.45 -3.49
C ALA A 111 5.01 1.92 -2.55
N THR A 112 4.83 3.09 -1.94
CA THR A 112 5.82 3.64 -1.01
C THR A 112 5.97 2.76 0.22
N LEU A 113 4.85 2.31 0.79
CA LEU A 113 4.89 1.40 1.94
C LEU A 113 5.58 0.09 1.58
N TRP A 114 5.29 -0.45 0.40
CA TRP A 114 5.92 -1.68 -0.07
C TRP A 114 7.44 -1.51 -0.17
N VAL A 115 7.88 -0.40 -0.77
CA VAL A 115 9.31 -0.11 -0.91
C VAL A 115 9.98 0.02 0.45
N LEU A 116 9.36 0.76 1.37
CA LEU A 116 9.93 0.97 2.69
C LEU A 116 10.02 -0.33 3.48
N GLU A 117 9.04 -1.21 3.32
CA GLU A 117 9.07 -2.53 3.94
C GLU A 117 10.26 -3.33 3.41
N LYS A 118 10.43 -3.36 2.08
CA LYS A 118 11.53 -4.11 1.47
C LYS A 118 12.89 -3.51 1.83
N ALA A 119 12.92 -2.21 2.11
CA ALA A 119 14.15 -1.54 2.53
C ALA A 119 14.43 -1.71 4.03
N GLY A 120 13.55 -2.40 4.75
CA GLY A 120 13.74 -2.66 6.17
C GLY A 120 13.43 -1.47 7.06
N LYS A 121 12.61 -0.53 6.59
CA LYS A 121 12.29 0.68 7.34
C LYS A 121 10.97 0.60 8.10
N LEU A 122 10.15 -0.41 7.83
CA LEU A 122 8.86 -0.59 8.49
C LEU A 122 8.84 -1.78 9.44
#